data_afd4319ddd6ba741b555e4ec81bc1dc5
#
_entry.id   afd4319ddd6ba741b555e4ec81bc1dc5
#
_cell.length_a   1.000
_cell.length_b   1.000
_cell.length_c   1.000
_cell.angle_alpha   90.00
_cell.angle_beta   90.00
_cell.angle_gamma   90.00
#
_symmetry.space_group_name_H-M   'P 1'
#
loop_
_entity.id
_entity.type
_entity.pdbx_description
1 polymer ?
#
loop_
_entity_poly.entity_id
_entity_poly.type
_entity_poly.pdbx_seq_one_letter_code
_entity_poly.pdbx_strand_id
1 'polypeptide(L)'
;IEVEPERKELGFVGIPSKINDNFIQSALNKNIIPIIAPLGLGKHNQTYNINGDTAASAIAKKLKSRRLLLMTNVEGVYDDRKDLISEIKPFDIENLIKLKIVQGGMIPKIKNCIDAVENGVRGVVILDGRKPHSILYEIFSDKGAGTLIRK
;
A
#
# COMPACT_ATOMS: atom_id res chain seq x y z
N ILE A 1 14.98 -1.91 -6.20
CA ILE A 1 13.77 -2.00 -7.05
C ILE A 1 14.20 -1.73 -8.48
N GLU A 2 13.94 -2.66 -9.40
CA GLU A 2 14.04 -2.40 -10.83
C GLU A 2 12.72 -1.76 -11.30
N VAL A 3 12.81 -0.78 -12.21
CA VAL A 3 11.64 -0.01 -12.68
C VAL A 3 11.62 0.13 -14.19
N GLU A 4 10.41 0.35 -14.70
CA GLU A 4 10.15 0.86 -16.04
C GLU A 4 9.57 2.27 -15.95
N PRO A 5 9.80 3.16 -16.94
CA PRO A 5 9.18 4.46 -16.98
C PRO A 5 7.65 4.36 -16.94
N GLU A 6 6.99 5.13 -16.08
CA GLU A 6 5.53 5.12 -16.00
C GLU A 6 4.90 5.78 -17.22
N ARG A 7 5.30 7.02 -17.53
CA ARG A 7 4.90 7.78 -18.71
C ARG A 7 6.03 8.75 -19.08
N LYS A 8 6.22 9.01 -20.36
CA LYS A 8 7.26 9.95 -20.83
C LYS A 8 7.09 11.36 -20.26
N GLU A 9 5.84 11.80 -20.13
CA GLU A 9 5.50 13.16 -19.68
C GLU A 9 5.81 13.38 -18.20
N LEU A 10 5.94 12.32 -17.40
CA LEU A 10 6.26 12.38 -15.98
C LEU A 10 7.76 12.43 -15.70
N GLY A 11 8.60 12.38 -16.72
CA GLY A 11 10.05 12.38 -16.57
C GLY A 11 10.55 11.12 -15.87
N PHE A 12 11.35 11.29 -14.81
CA PHE A 12 11.93 10.17 -14.06
C PHE A 12 11.01 9.60 -12.99
N VAL A 13 9.77 9.27 -13.37
CA VAL A 13 8.83 8.52 -12.55
C VAL A 13 8.71 7.10 -13.12
N GLY A 14 8.79 6.10 -12.26
CA GLY A 14 8.80 4.69 -12.66
C GLY A 14 7.85 3.81 -11.88
N ILE A 15 7.48 2.70 -12.52
CA ILE A 15 6.69 1.61 -11.93
C ILE A 15 7.62 0.45 -11.61
N PRO A 16 7.53 -0.18 -10.42
CA PRO A 16 8.31 -1.36 -10.09
C PRO A 16 8.05 -2.50 -11.07
N SER A 17 9.09 -2.98 -11.74
CA SER A 17 9.03 -4.16 -12.62
C SER A 17 9.58 -5.41 -11.91
N LYS A 18 10.55 -5.23 -11.01
CA LYS A 18 11.14 -6.34 -10.24
C LYS A 18 11.65 -5.89 -8.89
N ILE A 19 11.37 -6.68 -7.88
CA ILE A 19 11.90 -6.51 -6.52
C ILE A 19 12.96 -7.58 -6.26
N ASN A 20 14.19 -7.13 -5.99
CA ASN A 20 15.22 -8.00 -5.43
C ASN A 20 15.05 -8.01 -3.90
N ASP A 21 14.48 -9.08 -3.39
CA ASP A 21 14.15 -9.21 -1.97
C ASP A 21 15.28 -9.81 -1.12
N ASN A 22 16.39 -10.27 -1.73
CA ASN A 22 17.49 -10.90 -1.00
C ASN A 22 18.05 -10.01 0.11
N PHE A 23 18.25 -8.72 -0.17
CA PHE A 23 18.74 -7.77 0.82
C PHE A 23 17.75 -7.56 1.97
N ILE A 24 16.46 -7.45 1.63
CA ILE A 24 15.38 -7.28 2.62
C ILE A 24 15.29 -8.52 3.51
N GLN A 25 15.29 -9.72 2.92
CA GLN A 25 15.27 -10.98 3.65
C GLN A 25 16.49 -11.13 4.57
N SER A 26 17.68 -10.77 4.05
CA SER A 26 18.91 -10.81 4.85
C SER A 26 18.86 -9.87 6.06
N ALA A 27 18.27 -8.68 5.92
CA ALA A 27 18.09 -7.75 7.03
C ALA A 27 17.09 -8.30 8.06
N LEU A 28 15.94 -8.79 7.60
CA LEU A 28 14.91 -9.37 8.47
C LEU A 28 15.42 -10.57 9.25
N ASN A 29 16.20 -11.47 8.62
CA ASN A 29 16.80 -12.62 9.28
C ASN A 29 17.82 -12.25 10.38
N LYS A 30 18.31 -11.02 10.35
CA LYS A 30 19.19 -10.45 11.40
C LYS A 30 18.43 -9.57 12.39
N ASN A 31 17.10 -9.59 12.40
CA ASN A 31 16.22 -8.73 13.20
C ASN A 31 16.47 -7.22 12.96
N ILE A 32 16.87 -6.85 11.74
CA ILE A 32 17.04 -5.47 11.32
C ILE A 32 15.77 -5.02 10.60
N ILE A 33 15.24 -3.86 10.97
CA ILE A 33 14.11 -3.22 10.28
C ILE A 33 14.64 -2.41 9.09
N PRO A 34 14.41 -2.85 7.84
CA PRO A 34 14.87 -2.10 6.67
C PRO A 34 13.99 -0.86 6.44
N ILE A 35 14.62 0.29 6.25
CA ILE A 35 13.96 1.52 5.80
C ILE A 35 14.30 1.70 4.31
N ILE A 36 13.28 1.77 3.46
CA ILE A 36 13.43 1.74 2.00
C ILE A 36 12.86 3.01 1.40
N ALA A 37 13.69 3.80 0.73
CA ALA A 37 13.24 4.93 -0.07
C ALA A 37 12.49 4.43 -1.32
N PRO A 38 11.44 5.13 -1.79
CA PRO A 38 10.68 4.77 -2.98
C PRO A 38 11.43 5.19 -4.26
N LEU A 39 12.63 4.63 -4.43
CA LEU A 39 13.50 4.85 -5.58
C LEU A 39 13.80 3.53 -6.27
N GLY A 40 13.95 3.57 -7.57
CA GLY A 40 14.30 2.41 -8.37
C GLY A 40 15.32 2.71 -9.46
N LEU A 41 15.94 1.67 -9.98
CA LEU A 41 16.88 1.73 -11.08
C LEU A 41 16.20 1.22 -12.35
N GLY A 42 16.18 2.05 -13.37
CA GLY A 42 15.78 1.70 -14.72
C GLY A 42 16.96 1.27 -15.57
N LYS A 43 16.73 1.18 -16.87
CA LYS A 43 17.77 0.89 -17.84
C LYS A 43 18.92 1.92 -17.73
N HIS A 44 20.13 1.49 -18.01
CA HIS A 44 21.35 2.32 -17.96
C HIS A 44 21.61 2.96 -16.59
N ASN A 45 21.19 2.33 -15.50
CA ASN A 45 21.34 2.82 -14.12
C ASN A 45 20.67 4.19 -13.86
N GLN A 46 19.69 4.54 -14.66
CA GLN A 46 18.90 5.75 -14.44
C GLN A 46 18.03 5.59 -13.20
N THR A 47 18.12 6.55 -12.27
CA THR A 47 17.29 6.56 -11.08
C THR A 47 15.90 7.14 -11.38
N TYR A 48 14.87 6.49 -10.87
CA TYR A 48 13.47 6.89 -10.97
C TYR A 48 12.86 7.05 -9.58
N ASN A 49 12.02 8.07 -9.44
CA ASN A 49 11.11 8.17 -8.32
C ASN A 49 9.96 7.17 -8.50
N ILE A 50 9.52 6.55 -7.43
CA ILE A 50 8.35 5.66 -7.42
C ILE A 50 7.32 6.24 -6.44
N ASN A 51 6.03 6.14 -6.78
CA ASN A 51 5.00 6.46 -5.80
C ASN A 51 5.15 5.56 -4.55
N GLY A 52 5.11 6.15 -3.35
CA GLY A 52 5.36 5.43 -2.09
C GLY A 52 4.42 4.24 -1.86
N ASP A 53 3.11 4.42 -2.13
CA ASP A 53 2.12 3.33 -2.00
C ASP A 53 2.42 2.20 -3.00
N THR A 54 2.81 2.56 -4.22
CA THR A 54 3.16 1.60 -5.28
C THR A 54 4.44 0.82 -4.93
N ALA A 55 5.47 1.50 -4.42
CA ALA A 55 6.70 0.84 -3.97
C ALA A 55 6.43 -0.11 -2.80
N ALA A 56 5.69 0.34 -1.79
CA ALA A 56 5.32 -0.45 -0.63
C ALA A 56 4.49 -1.68 -1.01
N SER A 57 3.50 -1.52 -1.90
CA SER A 57 2.67 -2.61 -2.40
C SER A 57 3.50 -3.65 -3.17
N ALA A 58 4.43 -3.20 -4.03
CA ALA A 58 5.29 -4.11 -4.79
C ALA A 58 6.20 -4.94 -3.87
N ILE A 59 6.79 -4.32 -2.83
CA ILE A 59 7.60 -5.00 -1.83
C ILE A 59 6.73 -5.98 -1.02
N ALA A 60 5.57 -5.55 -0.55
CA ALA A 60 4.67 -6.37 0.25
C ALA A 60 4.18 -7.61 -0.53
N LYS A 61 3.84 -7.47 -1.81
CA LYS A 61 3.49 -8.59 -2.71
C LYS A 61 4.65 -9.57 -2.84
N LYS A 62 5.86 -9.07 -3.10
CA LYS A 62 7.05 -9.90 -3.25
C LYS A 62 7.36 -10.71 -1.99
N LEU A 63 7.21 -10.09 -0.81
CA LEU A 63 7.43 -10.73 0.48
C LEU A 63 6.24 -11.56 0.97
N LYS A 64 5.10 -11.55 0.27
CA LYS A 64 3.82 -12.13 0.73
C LYS A 64 3.48 -11.72 2.16
N SER A 65 3.59 -10.44 2.40
CA SER A 65 3.50 -9.85 3.74
C SER A 65 2.17 -10.16 4.41
N ARG A 66 2.21 -10.37 5.73
CA ARG A 66 0.99 -10.55 6.54
C ARG A 66 0.13 -9.29 6.57
N ARG A 67 0.76 -8.12 6.64
CA ARG A 67 0.11 -6.82 6.66
C ARG A 67 0.90 -5.82 5.81
N LEU A 68 0.17 -4.97 5.12
CA LEU A 68 0.65 -3.72 4.53
C LEU A 68 -0.13 -2.58 5.17
N LEU A 69 0.54 -1.61 5.78
CA LEU A 69 -0.08 -0.44 6.39
C LEU A 69 0.19 0.77 5.49
N LEU A 70 -0.85 1.33 4.89
CA LEU A 70 -0.78 2.55 4.09
C LEU A 70 -1.19 3.74 4.96
N MET A 71 -0.20 4.48 5.43
CA MET A 71 -0.41 5.68 6.22
C MET A 71 -0.76 6.84 5.30
N THR A 72 -1.87 7.51 5.57
CA THR A 72 -2.39 8.61 4.77
C THR A 72 -2.91 9.74 5.68
N ASN A 73 -3.58 10.72 5.12
CA ASN A 73 -4.18 11.85 5.83
C ASN A 73 -5.69 11.67 6.11
N VAL A 74 -6.19 10.45 6.00
CA VAL A 74 -7.56 10.09 6.38
C VAL A 74 -7.54 8.83 7.22
N GLU A 75 -8.56 8.66 8.08
CA GLU A 75 -8.64 7.50 8.99
C GLU A 75 -8.86 6.17 8.25
N GLY A 76 -9.47 6.22 7.07
CA GLY A 76 -9.83 5.08 6.25
C GLY A 76 -10.91 5.46 5.26
N VAL A 77 -11.78 4.51 4.93
CA VAL A 77 -12.94 4.69 4.06
C VAL A 77 -14.18 4.90 4.93
N TYR A 78 -14.94 5.95 4.65
CA TYR A 78 -16.18 6.24 5.34
C TYR A 78 -17.38 5.87 4.47
N ASP A 79 -18.44 5.41 5.08
CA ASP A 79 -19.73 5.20 4.40
C ASP A 79 -20.49 6.52 4.16
N ASP A 80 -21.73 6.42 3.65
CA ASP A 80 -22.62 7.54 3.38
C ASP A 80 -23.09 8.27 4.67
N ARG A 81 -23.04 7.58 5.82
CA ARG A 81 -23.37 8.12 7.15
C ARG A 81 -22.17 8.75 7.85
N LYS A 82 -20.99 8.72 7.19
CA LYS A 82 -19.69 9.13 7.74
C LYS A 82 -19.18 8.24 8.87
N ASP A 83 -19.63 7.00 8.92
CA ASP A 83 -19.05 5.99 9.80
C ASP A 83 -17.85 5.32 9.11
N LEU A 84 -16.79 5.05 9.88
CA LEU A 84 -15.60 4.40 9.36
C LEU A 84 -15.90 2.93 9.04
N ILE A 85 -15.70 2.54 7.79
CA ILE A 85 -15.80 1.14 7.37
C ILE A 85 -14.58 0.39 7.88
N SER A 86 -14.78 -0.50 8.84
CA SER A 86 -13.69 -1.25 9.47
C SER A 86 -13.07 -2.30 8.54
N GLU A 87 -13.87 -2.92 7.68
CA GLU A 87 -13.40 -3.96 6.75
C GLU A 87 -14.10 -3.83 5.39
N ILE A 88 -13.32 -4.02 4.31
CA ILE A 88 -13.81 -4.05 2.92
C ILE A 88 -13.24 -5.30 2.26
N LYS A 89 -14.10 -6.03 1.56
CA LYS A 89 -13.68 -7.16 0.71
C LYS A 89 -13.49 -6.71 -0.73
N PRO A 90 -12.56 -7.30 -1.48
CA PRO A 90 -12.27 -6.90 -2.86
C PRO A 90 -13.50 -6.83 -3.76
N PHE A 91 -14.47 -7.75 -3.61
CA PHE A 91 -15.68 -7.79 -4.43
C PHE A 91 -16.67 -6.65 -4.13
N ASP A 92 -16.61 -5.99 -2.97
CA ASP A 92 -17.51 -4.89 -2.60
C ASP A 92 -17.11 -3.56 -3.26
N ILE A 93 -15.88 -3.46 -3.74
CA ILE A 93 -15.29 -2.18 -4.18
C ILE A 93 -16.03 -1.56 -5.36
N GLU A 94 -16.45 -2.35 -6.34
CA GLU A 94 -17.20 -1.81 -7.48
C GLU A 94 -18.50 -1.14 -7.03
N ASN A 95 -19.18 -1.73 -6.05
CA ASN A 95 -20.38 -1.16 -5.47
C ASN A 95 -20.08 0.13 -4.70
N LEU A 96 -19.01 0.15 -3.90
CA LEU A 96 -18.60 1.35 -3.17
C LEU A 96 -18.23 2.50 -4.10
N ILE A 97 -17.64 2.21 -5.26
CA ILE A 97 -17.36 3.22 -6.29
C ILE A 97 -18.67 3.70 -6.96
N LYS A 98 -19.58 2.78 -7.33
CA LYS A 98 -20.89 3.13 -7.92
C LYS A 98 -21.74 3.98 -6.99
N LEU A 99 -21.71 3.68 -5.70
CA LEU A 99 -22.40 4.44 -4.64
C LEU A 99 -21.68 5.77 -4.29
N LYS A 100 -20.58 6.08 -4.96
CA LYS A 100 -19.76 7.27 -4.69
C LYS A 100 -19.21 7.36 -3.24
N ILE A 101 -19.15 6.26 -2.54
CA ILE A 101 -18.49 6.13 -1.23
C ILE A 101 -16.97 6.25 -1.41
N VAL A 102 -16.44 5.57 -2.40
CA VAL A 102 -15.03 5.69 -2.82
C VAL A 102 -14.93 6.61 -4.02
N GLN A 103 -14.22 7.73 -3.88
CA GLN A 103 -14.13 8.77 -4.91
C GLN A 103 -12.72 9.33 -5.06
N GLY A 104 -12.45 10.02 -6.17
CA GLY A 104 -11.24 10.79 -6.41
C GLY A 104 -9.95 9.99 -6.18
N GLY A 105 -9.02 10.57 -5.43
CA GLY A 105 -7.72 9.97 -5.13
C GLY A 105 -7.78 8.69 -4.29
N MET A 106 -8.93 8.38 -3.66
CA MET A 106 -9.09 7.12 -2.93
C MET A 106 -9.26 5.91 -3.87
N ILE A 107 -9.81 6.12 -5.07
CA ILE A 107 -10.02 5.03 -6.05
C ILE A 107 -8.70 4.33 -6.41
N PRO A 108 -7.65 5.03 -6.89
CA PRO A 108 -6.37 4.37 -7.19
C PRO A 108 -5.72 3.75 -5.97
N LYS A 109 -5.84 4.36 -4.78
CA LYS A 109 -5.31 3.81 -3.54
C LYS A 109 -5.96 2.48 -3.20
N ILE A 110 -7.29 2.38 -3.24
CA ILE A 110 -8.01 1.13 -2.97
C ILE A 110 -7.72 0.08 -4.03
N LYS A 111 -7.63 0.45 -5.31
CA LYS A 111 -7.23 -0.49 -6.37
C LYS A 111 -5.85 -1.10 -6.11
N ASN A 112 -4.89 -0.29 -5.64
CA ASN A 112 -3.57 -0.79 -5.24
C ASN A 112 -3.66 -1.74 -4.02
N CYS A 113 -4.55 -1.47 -3.07
CA CYS A 113 -4.78 -2.36 -1.93
C CYS A 113 -5.34 -3.72 -2.37
N ILE A 114 -6.31 -3.70 -3.29
CA ILE A 114 -6.90 -4.93 -3.85
C ILE A 114 -5.84 -5.73 -4.60
N ASP A 115 -5.11 -5.10 -5.50
CA ASP A 115 -4.02 -5.74 -6.24
C ASP A 115 -3.01 -6.38 -5.29
N ALA A 116 -2.66 -5.71 -4.19
CA ALA A 116 -1.76 -6.28 -3.19
C ALA A 116 -2.35 -7.54 -2.52
N VAL A 117 -3.64 -7.50 -2.13
CA VAL A 117 -4.32 -8.64 -1.49
C VAL A 117 -4.49 -9.80 -2.47
N GLU A 118 -4.85 -9.53 -3.71
CA GLU A 118 -5.00 -10.56 -4.75
C GLU A 118 -3.68 -11.25 -5.08
N ASN A 119 -2.58 -10.51 -4.97
CA ASN A 119 -1.23 -10.99 -5.24
C ASN A 119 -0.45 -11.46 -4.00
N GLY A 120 -1.15 -11.80 -2.91
CA GLY A 120 -0.59 -12.59 -1.82
C GLY A 120 -0.31 -11.84 -0.51
N VAL A 121 -0.60 -10.55 -0.41
CA VAL A 121 -0.65 -9.83 0.87
C VAL A 121 -1.91 -10.25 1.61
N ARG A 122 -1.82 -10.68 2.88
CA ARG A 122 -3.00 -11.19 3.61
C ARG A 122 -3.99 -10.12 4.00
N GLY A 123 -3.55 -8.87 4.15
CA GLY A 123 -4.41 -7.74 4.42
C GLY A 123 -3.67 -6.42 4.27
N VAL A 124 -4.37 -5.42 3.77
CA VAL A 124 -3.89 -4.04 3.64
C VAL A 124 -4.76 -3.15 4.50
N VAL A 125 -4.15 -2.26 5.28
CA VAL A 125 -4.89 -1.31 6.11
C VAL A 125 -4.58 0.11 5.66
N ILE A 126 -5.63 0.89 5.44
CA ILE A 126 -5.54 2.34 5.24
C ILE A 126 -5.80 2.99 6.59
N LEU A 127 -4.87 3.80 7.07
CA LEU A 127 -4.97 4.44 8.39
C LEU A 127 -4.37 5.86 8.40
N ASP A 128 -4.79 6.67 9.38
CA ASP A 128 -4.31 8.05 9.51
C ASP A 128 -2.92 8.09 10.15
N GLY A 129 -1.92 8.48 9.34
CA GLY A 129 -0.54 8.65 9.79
C GLY A 129 -0.31 9.85 10.71
N ARG A 130 -1.26 10.76 10.83
CA ARG A 130 -1.16 11.93 11.72
C ARG A 130 -1.60 11.62 13.14
N LYS A 131 -2.36 10.52 13.34
CA LYS A 131 -2.76 10.10 14.68
C LYS A 131 -1.58 9.48 15.42
N PRO A 132 -1.25 9.98 16.62
CA PRO A 132 -0.21 9.37 17.45
C PRO A 132 -0.47 7.88 17.67
N HIS A 133 0.57 7.08 17.53
CA HIS A 133 0.54 5.64 17.80
C HIS A 133 -0.46 4.81 16.98
N SER A 134 -0.96 5.33 15.84
CA SER A 134 -1.94 4.62 15.00
C SER A 134 -1.47 3.23 14.55
N ILE A 135 -0.18 3.07 14.25
CA ILE A 135 0.42 1.76 13.90
C ILE A 135 0.32 0.78 15.07
N LEU A 136 0.66 1.23 16.27
CA LEU A 136 0.60 0.38 17.47
C LEU A 136 -0.84 -0.03 17.78
N TYR A 137 -1.77 0.92 17.64
CA TYR A 137 -3.19 0.64 17.84
C TYR A 137 -3.71 -0.37 16.82
N GLU A 138 -3.33 -0.24 15.55
CA GLU A 138 -3.68 -1.20 14.49
C GLU A 138 -3.14 -2.61 14.77
N ILE A 139 -1.89 -2.72 15.26
CA ILE A 139 -1.24 -4.02 15.43
C ILE A 139 -1.66 -4.72 16.72
N PHE A 140 -1.92 -3.96 17.79
CA PHE A 140 -2.11 -4.50 19.14
C PHE A 140 -3.55 -4.41 19.67
N SER A 141 -4.50 -3.84 18.91
CA SER A 141 -5.90 -3.83 19.32
C SER A 141 -6.77 -4.69 18.40
N ASP A 142 -7.84 -5.26 18.94
CA ASP A 142 -8.79 -6.06 18.16
C ASP A 142 -9.63 -5.19 17.21
N LYS A 143 -9.82 -3.91 17.54
CA LYS A 143 -10.65 -2.98 16.78
C LYS A 143 -9.92 -2.42 15.55
N GLY A 144 -8.59 -2.34 15.59
CA GLY A 144 -7.78 -1.68 14.56
C GLY A 144 -7.92 -0.15 14.58
N ALA A 145 -7.18 0.52 13.69
CA ALA A 145 -7.10 1.99 13.60
C ALA A 145 -7.63 2.56 12.28
N GLY A 146 -8.02 1.73 11.33
CA GLY A 146 -8.36 2.15 9.98
C GLY A 146 -9.32 1.22 9.27
N THR A 147 -9.26 1.22 7.94
CA THR A 147 -10.02 0.30 7.08
C THR A 147 -9.14 -0.85 6.62
N LEU A 148 -9.50 -2.06 6.98
CA LEU A 148 -8.83 -3.30 6.55
C LEU A 148 -9.42 -3.79 5.23
N ILE A 149 -8.56 -4.05 4.25
CA ILE A 149 -8.93 -4.72 2.99
C ILE A 149 -8.29 -6.11 3.01
N ARG A 150 -9.12 -7.15 2.92
CA ARG A 150 -8.67 -8.55 2.88
C ARG A 150 -9.68 -9.44 2.12
N LYS A 151 -9.20 -10.63 1.68
CA LYS A 151 -10.09 -11.68 1.13
C LYS A 151 -10.98 -12.26 2.21
#